data_a4b262f9234dd42a9f4acdbe400ea80d
#
_entry.id   a4b262f9234dd42a9f4acdbe400ea80d
#
_cell.length_a   1.000
_cell.length_b   1.000
_cell.length_c   1.000
_cell.angle_alpha   90.00
_cell.angle_beta   90.00
_cell.angle_gamma   90.00
#
_symmetry.space_group_name_H-M   'P 1'
#
loop_
_entity.id
_entity.type
_entity.pdbx_description
1 polymer ?
#
loop_
_entity_poly.entity_id
_entity_poly.type
_entity_poly.pdbx_seq_one_letter_code
_entity_poly.pdbx_strand_id
1 'polypeptide(L)'
;MGVICINYTNMSRLITLVFLFAINFSSAQNNFTGSKISVTDAKEILAHHNKVRKNVGAAALIWSSKLSAYAQSWADHLARSNNCEIKHRTECGEDGKNYGENIFWGSSSDYYKPIEASLSWYSEIKKYSYAKLNENNWDRAGHYTQMVWKDTKEVGVGVAICSNGGIIVVANYYPAGNVIGQYPY
;
A
#
# COMPACT_ATOMS: atom_id res chain seq x y z
N MET A 1 -0.51 59.41 -29.23
CA MET A 1 0.36 58.38 -28.68
C MET A 1 0.00 58.20 -27.21
N GLY A 2 -0.85 57.26 -26.88
CA GLY A 2 -1.27 56.98 -25.52
C GLY A 2 -0.43 55.83 -24.95
N VAL A 3 0.25 56.08 -23.86
CA VAL A 3 1.02 55.06 -23.12
C VAL A 3 0.09 54.23 -22.29
N ILE A 4 0.03 52.93 -22.58
CA ILE A 4 -0.75 51.95 -21.78
C ILE A 4 0.11 51.57 -20.57
N CYS A 5 -0.27 52.01 -19.37
CA CYS A 5 0.32 51.57 -18.12
C CYS A 5 -0.19 50.18 -17.79
N ILE A 6 0.67 49.15 -17.89
CA ILE A 6 0.36 47.79 -17.45
C ILE A 6 0.54 47.77 -15.92
N ASN A 7 -0.58 47.52 -15.24
CA ASN A 7 -0.66 47.50 -13.78
C ASN A 7 -0.03 46.19 -13.25
N TYR A 8 1.17 46.21 -12.72
CA TYR A 8 1.91 45.07 -12.16
C TYR A 8 1.21 44.37 -10.94
N THR A 9 0.20 44.98 -10.38
CA THR A 9 -0.55 44.44 -9.25
C THR A 9 -1.36 43.19 -9.61
N ASN A 10 -1.75 43.01 -10.88
CA ASN A 10 -2.51 41.86 -11.32
C ASN A 10 -1.67 40.62 -11.57
N MET A 11 -0.39 40.76 -11.91
CA MET A 11 0.50 39.62 -12.09
C MET A 11 0.86 38.91 -10.79
N SER A 12 1.01 39.65 -9.71
CA SER A 12 1.29 39.08 -8.38
C SER A 12 0.13 38.23 -7.86
N ARG A 13 -1.13 38.64 -8.11
CA ARG A 13 -2.31 37.86 -7.72
C ARG A 13 -2.48 36.57 -8.53
N LEU A 14 -2.13 36.58 -9.83
CA LEU A 14 -2.21 35.40 -10.68
C LEU A 14 -1.20 34.32 -10.27
N ILE A 15 0.05 34.74 -9.95
CA ILE A 15 1.11 33.84 -9.50
C ILE A 15 0.73 33.22 -8.14
N THR A 16 0.15 33.99 -7.23
CA THR A 16 -0.29 33.47 -5.92
C THR A 16 -1.43 32.47 -6.04
N LEU A 17 -2.38 32.68 -6.99
CA LEU A 17 -3.47 31.72 -7.24
C LEU A 17 -2.96 30.41 -7.83
N VAL A 18 -1.98 30.47 -8.75
CA VAL A 18 -1.39 29.24 -9.35
C VAL A 18 -0.61 28.44 -8.33
N PHE A 19 0.13 29.10 -7.42
CA PHE A 19 0.84 28.41 -6.33
C PHE A 19 -0.12 27.77 -5.31
N LEU A 20 -1.19 28.45 -4.95
CA LEU A 20 -2.20 27.88 -4.04
C LEU A 20 -2.91 26.69 -4.64
N PHE A 21 -3.16 26.69 -5.97
CA PHE A 21 -3.79 25.54 -6.65
C PHE A 21 -2.85 24.33 -6.73
N ALA A 22 -1.55 24.54 -6.97
CA ALA A 22 -0.56 23.45 -6.99
C ALA A 22 -0.36 22.82 -5.60
N ILE A 23 -0.34 23.62 -4.53
CA ILE A 23 -0.21 23.12 -3.15
C ILE A 23 -1.44 22.31 -2.75
N ASN A 24 -2.65 22.76 -3.12
CA ASN A 24 -3.89 22.02 -2.83
C ASN A 24 -3.98 20.69 -3.61
N PHE A 25 -3.45 20.62 -4.83
CA PHE A 25 -3.44 19.39 -5.61
C PHE A 25 -2.50 18.35 -4.99
N SER A 26 -1.32 18.77 -4.52
CA SER A 26 -0.36 17.89 -3.86
C SER A 26 -0.88 17.37 -2.51
N SER A 27 -1.54 18.21 -1.71
CA SER A 27 -2.12 17.77 -0.43
C SER A 27 -3.34 16.87 -0.59
N ALA A 28 -4.17 17.08 -1.63
CA ALA A 28 -5.29 16.21 -1.94
C ALA A 28 -4.83 14.82 -2.41
N GLN A 29 -3.71 14.74 -3.13
CA GLN A 29 -3.13 13.48 -3.56
C GLN A 29 -2.57 12.68 -2.39
N ASN A 30 -1.91 13.34 -1.45
CA ASN A 30 -1.41 12.68 -0.23
C ASN A 30 -2.55 12.19 0.67
N ASN A 31 -3.67 12.91 0.73
CA ASN A 31 -4.85 12.50 1.50
C ASN A 31 -5.55 11.27 0.93
N PHE A 32 -5.50 11.04 -0.39
CA PHE A 32 -6.14 9.88 -1.01
C PHE A 32 -5.41 8.57 -0.68
N THR A 33 -4.09 8.54 -0.84
CA THR A 33 -3.33 7.31 -0.59
C THR A 33 -3.05 7.08 0.89
N GLY A 34 -2.90 8.14 1.68
CA GLY A 34 -2.51 8.07 3.09
C GLY A 34 -1.05 7.66 3.32
N SER A 35 -0.25 7.53 2.25
CA SER A 35 1.14 7.08 2.28
C SER A 35 1.97 7.73 1.17
N LYS A 36 3.23 7.32 1.03
CA LYS A 36 4.15 7.78 -0.04
C LYS A 36 3.90 7.10 -1.39
N ILE A 37 3.04 6.08 -1.44
CA ILE A 37 2.71 5.40 -2.70
C ILE A 37 1.98 6.36 -3.64
N SER A 38 2.28 6.30 -4.93
CA SER A 38 1.57 7.11 -5.92
C SER A 38 0.10 6.66 -6.05
N VAL A 39 -0.78 7.57 -6.48
CA VAL A 39 -2.19 7.23 -6.76
C VAL A 39 -2.30 6.14 -7.84
N THR A 40 -1.42 6.17 -8.83
CA THR A 40 -1.37 5.17 -9.90
C THR A 40 -1.02 3.80 -9.35
N ASP A 41 0.07 3.68 -8.59
CA ASP A 41 0.50 2.41 -7.99
C ASP A 41 -0.54 1.87 -7.01
N ALA A 42 -1.15 2.74 -6.20
CA ALA A 42 -2.22 2.35 -5.27
C ALA A 42 -3.42 1.73 -6.01
N LYS A 43 -3.86 2.36 -7.11
CA LYS A 43 -4.94 1.84 -7.96
C LYS A 43 -4.57 0.52 -8.63
N GLU A 44 -3.34 0.39 -9.11
CA GLU A 44 -2.86 -0.81 -9.76
C GLU A 44 -2.82 -2.01 -8.79
N ILE A 45 -2.27 -1.82 -7.60
CA ILE A 45 -2.24 -2.84 -6.54
C ILE A 45 -3.67 -3.23 -6.13
N LEU A 46 -4.55 -2.26 -5.89
CA LEU A 46 -5.94 -2.54 -5.52
C LEU A 46 -6.67 -3.31 -6.63
N ALA A 47 -6.48 -2.91 -7.88
CA ALA A 47 -7.09 -3.58 -9.03
C ALA A 47 -6.60 -5.03 -9.17
N HIS A 48 -5.29 -5.27 -8.97
CA HIS A 48 -4.72 -6.61 -8.99
C HIS A 48 -5.29 -7.48 -7.85
N HIS A 49 -5.33 -6.98 -6.60
CA HIS A 49 -5.97 -7.69 -5.48
C HIS A 49 -7.41 -8.06 -5.82
N ASN A 50 -8.19 -7.11 -6.32
CA ASN A 50 -9.60 -7.34 -6.61
C ASN A 50 -9.83 -8.29 -7.79
N LYS A 51 -8.94 -8.30 -8.79
CA LYS A 51 -8.92 -9.32 -9.84
C LYS A 51 -8.70 -10.72 -9.26
N VAL A 52 -7.69 -10.88 -8.40
CA VAL A 52 -7.37 -12.17 -7.75
C VAL A 52 -8.54 -12.64 -6.88
N ARG A 53 -9.13 -11.75 -6.08
CA ARG A 53 -10.27 -12.03 -5.21
C ARG A 53 -11.52 -12.46 -5.99
N LYS A 54 -11.78 -11.81 -7.12
CA LYS A 54 -12.87 -12.19 -8.02
C LYS A 54 -12.73 -13.63 -8.52
N ASN A 55 -11.52 -14.10 -8.80
CA ASN A 55 -11.28 -15.45 -9.29
C ASN A 55 -11.64 -16.54 -8.27
N VAL A 56 -11.69 -16.21 -6.99
CA VAL A 56 -12.06 -17.13 -5.90
C VAL A 56 -13.41 -16.80 -5.26
N GLY A 57 -14.16 -15.86 -5.82
CA GLY A 57 -15.49 -15.47 -5.30
C GLY A 57 -15.46 -14.61 -4.03
N ALA A 58 -14.30 -14.08 -3.63
CA ALA A 58 -14.20 -13.16 -2.49
C ALA A 58 -14.61 -11.74 -2.89
N ALA A 59 -15.25 -11.01 -1.95
CA ALA A 59 -15.67 -9.63 -2.15
C ALA A 59 -14.47 -8.70 -2.41
N ALA A 60 -14.67 -7.65 -3.23
CA ALA A 60 -13.63 -6.68 -3.52
C ALA A 60 -13.22 -5.90 -2.26
N LEU A 61 -11.91 -5.60 -2.16
CA LEU A 61 -11.35 -4.71 -1.14
C LEU A 61 -11.59 -3.26 -1.53
N ILE A 62 -11.67 -2.40 -0.52
CA ILE A 62 -11.56 -0.96 -0.66
C ILE A 62 -10.20 -0.47 -0.17
N TRP A 63 -9.74 0.65 -0.73
CA TRP A 63 -8.52 1.29 -0.28
C TRP A 63 -8.75 2.05 1.03
N SER A 64 -7.85 1.87 2.00
CA SER A 64 -7.90 2.55 3.29
C SER A 64 -6.67 3.43 3.48
N SER A 65 -6.85 4.74 3.45
CA SER A 65 -5.77 5.71 3.73
C SER A 65 -5.22 5.56 5.16
N LYS A 66 -6.06 5.15 6.11
CA LYS A 66 -5.66 4.85 7.48
C LYS A 66 -4.69 3.66 7.54
N LEU A 67 -5.04 2.54 6.89
CA LEU A 67 -4.14 1.39 6.80
C LEU A 67 -2.87 1.72 6.03
N SER A 68 -2.96 2.57 5.00
CA SER A 68 -1.79 3.02 4.24
C SER A 68 -0.83 3.84 5.10
N ALA A 69 -1.33 4.73 5.97
CA ALA A 69 -0.49 5.47 6.90
C ALA A 69 0.20 4.54 7.91
N TYR A 70 -0.52 3.54 8.41
CA TYR A 70 0.03 2.52 9.29
C TYR A 70 1.11 1.68 8.59
N ALA A 71 0.85 1.21 7.37
CA ALA A 71 1.80 0.50 6.54
C ALA A 71 3.05 1.35 6.22
N GLN A 72 2.84 2.65 5.94
CA GLN A 72 3.93 3.58 5.64
C GLN A 72 4.88 3.75 6.83
N SER A 73 4.33 3.88 8.04
CA SER A 73 5.16 4.01 9.24
C SER A 73 6.06 2.79 9.44
N TRP A 74 5.56 1.60 9.10
CA TRP A 74 6.35 0.37 9.20
C TRP A 74 7.37 0.23 8.07
N ALA A 75 6.99 0.53 6.83
CA ALA A 75 7.92 0.57 5.70
C ALA A 75 9.10 1.54 5.96
N ASP A 76 8.80 2.73 6.50
CA ASP A 76 9.83 3.71 6.89
C ASP A 76 10.72 3.21 8.04
N HIS A 77 10.16 2.48 9.00
CA HIS A 77 10.94 1.87 10.09
C HIS A 77 11.90 0.81 9.54
N LEU A 78 11.41 -0.12 8.71
CA LEU A 78 12.25 -1.15 8.12
C LEU A 78 13.39 -0.57 7.26
N ALA A 79 13.08 0.46 6.47
CA ALA A 79 14.06 1.09 5.59
C ALA A 79 15.16 1.85 6.36
N ARG A 80 14.83 2.48 7.50
CA ARG A 80 15.76 3.34 8.26
C ARG A 80 16.44 2.64 9.42
N SER A 81 15.70 1.82 10.16
CA SER A 81 16.15 1.31 11.45
C SER A 81 16.50 -0.17 11.43
N ASN A 82 16.03 -0.91 10.43
CA ASN A 82 16.23 -2.36 10.33
C ASN A 82 17.02 -2.77 9.09
N ASN A 83 17.80 -1.86 8.53
CA ASN A 83 18.66 -2.11 7.35
C ASN A 83 17.93 -2.81 6.19
N CYS A 84 16.63 -2.53 6.02
CA CYS A 84 15.76 -3.19 5.04
C CYS A 84 15.55 -4.71 5.23
N GLU A 85 15.83 -5.24 6.39
CA GLU A 85 15.47 -6.60 6.72
C GLU A 85 13.96 -6.73 6.94
N ILE A 86 13.37 -7.77 6.37
CA ILE A 86 11.94 -8.05 6.54
C ILE A 86 11.67 -8.49 7.98
N LYS A 87 10.78 -7.78 8.65
CA LYS A 87 10.26 -8.13 9.97
C LYS A 87 8.81 -7.70 10.07
N HIS A 88 7.95 -8.61 10.50
CA HIS A 88 6.54 -8.28 10.77
C HIS A 88 6.40 -7.37 11.98
N ARG A 89 5.44 -6.44 11.88
CA ARG A 89 5.09 -5.56 12.98
C ARG A 89 4.31 -6.33 14.04
N THR A 90 4.69 -6.14 15.30
CA THR A 90 4.07 -6.82 16.43
C THR A 90 3.06 -5.94 17.19
N GLU A 91 3.15 -4.61 17.00
CA GLU A 91 2.27 -3.66 17.66
C GLU A 91 0.91 -3.59 16.94
N CYS A 92 -0.15 -3.46 17.74
CA CYS A 92 -1.49 -3.17 17.22
C CYS A 92 -1.55 -1.76 16.63
N GLY A 93 -2.56 -1.51 15.78
CA GLY A 93 -2.93 -0.17 15.36
C GLY A 93 -3.32 0.73 16.54
N GLU A 94 -3.29 2.04 16.35
CA GLU A 94 -3.69 3.03 17.37
C GLU A 94 -5.14 2.84 17.86
N ASP A 95 -5.97 2.16 17.07
CA ASP A 95 -7.34 1.79 17.42
C ASP A 95 -7.43 0.46 18.19
N GLY A 96 -6.29 -0.10 18.62
CA GLY A 96 -6.21 -1.38 19.34
C GLY A 96 -6.49 -2.62 18.48
N LYS A 97 -6.59 -2.46 17.16
CA LYS A 97 -6.89 -3.56 16.24
C LYS A 97 -5.62 -4.22 15.72
N ASN A 98 -5.70 -5.54 15.56
CA ASN A 98 -4.72 -6.29 14.81
C ASN A 98 -5.03 -6.18 13.31
N TYR A 99 -4.01 -5.87 12.52
CA TYR A 99 -4.09 -5.87 11.05
C TYR A 99 -3.34 -7.07 10.48
N GLY A 100 -3.85 -7.63 9.40
CA GLY A 100 -3.06 -8.53 8.57
C GLY A 100 -1.93 -7.76 7.89
N GLU A 101 -0.83 -8.44 7.56
CA GLU A 101 0.33 -7.78 6.98
C GLU A 101 1.02 -8.68 5.95
N ASN A 102 1.31 -8.10 4.78
CA ASN A 102 2.23 -8.66 3.80
C ASN A 102 3.39 -7.70 3.61
N ILE A 103 4.62 -8.23 3.51
CA ILE A 103 5.82 -7.44 3.28
C ILE A 103 6.54 -7.98 2.05
N PHE A 104 7.03 -7.08 1.20
CA PHE A 104 7.87 -7.37 0.06
C PHE A 104 9.15 -6.56 0.14
N TRP A 105 10.27 -7.18 -0.21
CA TRP A 105 11.55 -6.53 -0.42
C TRP A 105 12.04 -6.77 -1.84
N GLY A 106 12.50 -5.71 -2.50
CA GLY A 106 13.18 -5.76 -3.79
C GLY A 106 14.58 -5.15 -3.68
N SER A 107 15.55 -5.72 -4.37
CA SER A 107 16.96 -5.30 -4.27
C SER A 107 17.24 -3.93 -4.89
N SER A 108 16.34 -3.40 -5.73
CA SER A 108 16.50 -2.08 -6.38
C SER A 108 15.13 -1.45 -6.66
N SER A 109 14.95 -0.20 -6.24
CA SER A 109 13.75 0.60 -6.55
C SER A 109 13.67 1.04 -8.02
N ASP A 110 14.78 1.00 -8.74
CA ASP A 110 14.80 1.29 -10.17
C ASP A 110 14.19 0.14 -10.99
N TYR A 111 14.36 -1.08 -10.51
CA TYR A 111 13.87 -2.29 -11.16
C TYR A 111 12.50 -2.72 -10.64
N TYR A 112 12.30 -2.77 -9.32
CA TYR A 112 11.04 -3.22 -8.72
C TYR A 112 10.10 -2.04 -8.48
N LYS A 113 8.90 -2.10 -9.08
CA LYS A 113 7.80 -1.17 -8.82
C LYS A 113 6.90 -1.72 -7.70
N PRO A 114 6.08 -0.89 -7.04
CA PRO A 114 5.21 -1.35 -5.96
C PRO A 114 4.26 -2.50 -6.34
N ILE A 115 3.84 -2.60 -7.61
CA ILE A 115 2.99 -3.68 -8.10
C ILE A 115 3.68 -5.06 -8.00
N GLU A 116 5.01 -5.12 -8.09
CA GLU A 116 5.76 -6.37 -8.00
C GLU A 116 5.54 -7.08 -6.67
N ALA A 117 5.28 -6.32 -5.59
CA ALA A 117 4.88 -6.89 -4.32
C ALA A 117 3.59 -7.72 -4.45
N SER A 118 2.55 -7.14 -5.05
CA SER A 118 1.27 -7.83 -5.24
C SER A 118 1.38 -9.04 -6.17
N LEU A 119 2.20 -8.95 -7.22
CA LEU A 119 2.49 -10.06 -8.14
C LEU A 119 3.25 -11.18 -7.44
N SER A 120 4.26 -10.84 -6.63
CA SER A 120 5.03 -11.79 -5.84
C SER A 120 4.14 -12.55 -4.85
N TRP A 121 3.33 -11.85 -4.08
CA TRP A 121 2.39 -12.46 -3.12
C TRP A 121 1.38 -13.38 -3.83
N TYR A 122 0.86 -12.96 -4.98
CA TYR A 122 -0.03 -13.80 -5.78
C TYR A 122 0.66 -15.05 -6.32
N SER A 123 1.96 -14.99 -6.63
CA SER A 123 2.70 -16.13 -7.19
C SER A 123 2.71 -17.36 -6.27
N GLU A 124 2.47 -17.15 -4.96
CA GLU A 124 2.39 -18.23 -3.96
C GLU A 124 1.19 -19.15 -4.18
N ILE A 125 0.19 -18.76 -5.00
CA ILE A 125 -0.92 -19.63 -5.41
C ILE A 125 -0.41 -20.97 -5.97
N LYS A 126 0.77 -20.99 -6.58
CA LYS A 126 1.40 -22.21 -7.11
C LYS A 126 1.78 -23.23 -6.03
N LYS A 127 1.90 -22.75 -4.78
CA LYS A 127 2.23 -23.56 -3.59
C LYS A 127 1.01 -23.84 -2.71
N TYR A 128 -0.14 -23.24 -3.06
CA TYR A 128 -1.35 -23.33 -2.27
C TYR A 128 -2.24 -24.49 -2.73
N SER A 129 -2.67 -25.32 -1.76
CA SER A 129 -3.74 -26.28 -1.94
C SER A 129 -4.92 -25.86 -1.07
N TYR A 130 -6.11 -25.75 -1.64
CA TYR A 130 -7.29 -25.27 -0.92
C TYR A 130 -7.60 -26.14 0.32
N ALA A 131 -7.38 -25.55 1.47
CA ALA A 131 -7.57 -26.21 2.77
C ALA A 131 -7.78 -25.16 3.86
N LYS A 132 -8.28 -25.62 5.02
CA LYS A 132 -8.21 -24.81 6.24
C LYS A 132 -6.75 -24.55 6.59
N LEU A 133 -6.46 -23.32 6.99
CA LEU A 133 -5.11 -22.99 7.46
C LEU A 133 -4.81 -23.70 8.77
N ASN A 134 -3.59 -24.18 8.89
CA ASN A 134 -3.03 -24.81 10.10
C ASN A 134 -1.54 -24.49 10.21
N GLU A 135 -0.92 -24.90 11.31
CA GLU A 135 0.50 -24.62 11.60
C GLU A 135 1.49 -25.17 10.58
N ASN A 136 1.08 -26.16 9.75
CA ASN A 136 1.93 -26.80 8.75
C ASN A 136 1.78 -26.25 7.33
N ASN A 137 0.79 -25.37 7.08
CA ASN A 137 0.51 -24.92 5.71
C ASN A 137 0.38 -23.39 5.58
N TRP A 138 0.23 -22.64 6.67
CA TRP A 138 -0.03 -21.20 6.62
C TRP A 138 1.16 -20.41 6.04
N ASP A 139 2.40 -20.85 6.28
CA ASP A 139 3.63 -20.19 5.88
C ASP A 139 3.95 -20.34 4.38
N ARG A 140 3.41 -21.39 3.73
CA ARG A 140 3.74 -21.73 2.34
C ARG A 140 3.15 -20.74 1.33
N ALA A 141 2.01 -20.16 1.66
CA ALA A 141 1.26 -19.25 0.80
C ALA A 141 0.54 -18.15 1.59
N GLY A 142 1.13 -17.74 2.71
CA GLY A 142 0.52 -16.79 3.65
C GLY A 142 0.21 -15.43 3.03
N HIS A 143 1.06 -14.95 2.12
CA HIS A 143 0.78 -13.69 1.43
C HIS A 143 -0.41 -13.85 0.47
N TYR A 144 -0.49 -14.94 -0.30
CA TYR A 144 -1.62 -15.20 -1.19
C TYR A 144 -2.93 -15.35 -0.41
N THR A 145 -2.93 -16.17 0.67
CA THR A 145 -4.15 -16.41 1.44
C THR A 145 -4.66 -15.15 2.14
N GLN A 146 -3.76 -14.25 2.56
CA GLN A 146 -4.14 -12.92 3.06
C GLN A 146 -4.79 -12.07 1.96
N MET A 147 -4.25 -12.05 0.73
CA MET A 147 -4.85 -11.30 -0.39
C MET A 147 -6.30 -11.71 -0.65
N VAL A 148 -6.59 -13.01 -0.58
CA VAL A 148 -7.91 -13.58 -0.93
C VAL A 148 -8.80 -13.86 0.30
N TRP A 149 -8.38 -13.45 1.49
CA TRP A 149 -9.13 -13.73 2.71
C TRP A 149 -10.53 -13.13 2.66
N LYS A 150 -11.56 -14.00 2.72
CA LYS A 150 -12.97 -13.63 2.45
C LYS A 150 -13.47 -12.50 3.35
N ASP A 151 -13.10 -12.50 4.63
CA ASP A 151 -13.59 -11.53 5.61
C ASP A 151 -12.83 -10.20 5.60
N THR A 152 -11.69 -10.13 4.91
CA THR A 152 -10.94 -8.87 4.73
C THR A 152 -11.70 -7.94 3.80
N LYS A 153 -11.82 -6.66 4.20
CA LYS A 153 -12.59 -5.62 3.51
C LYS A 153 -11.73 -4.47 3.01
N GLU A 154 -10.63 -4.20 3.70
CA GLU A 154 -9.79 -3.03 3.46
C GLU A 154 -8.33 -3.43 3.26
N VAL A 155 -7.65 -2.69 2.40
CA VAL A 155 -6.20 -2.76 2.22
C VAL A 155 -5.61 -1.36 2.15
N GLY A 156 -4.43 -1.19 2.74
CA GLY A 156 -3.62 0.01 2.61
C GLY A 156 -2.16 -0.36 2.44
N VAL A 157 -1.40 0.44 1.68
CA VAL A 157 -0.02 0.12 1.32
C VAL A 157 0.90 1.31 1.59
N GLY A 158 2.07 1.02 2.15
CA GLY A 158 3.18 1.93 2.32
C GLY A 158 4.41 1.46 1.56
N VAL A 159 5.26 2.40 1.14
CA VAL A 159 6.48 2.12 0.38
C VAL A 159 7.65 2.96 0.91
N ALA A 160 8.83 2.36 1.02
CA ALA A 160 10.04 3.06 1.40
C ALA A 160 11.25 2.55 0.59
N ILE A 161 12.19 3.44 0.36
CA ILE A 161 13.46 3.13 -0.30
C ILE A 161 14.54 3.01 0.76
N CYS A 162 15.31 1.95 0.68
CA CYS A 162 16.41 1.62 1.55
C CYS A 162 17.65 2.43 1.21
N SER A 163 18.57 2.61 2.15
CA SER A 163 19.85 3.32 1.93
C SER A 163 20.71 2.67 0.83
N ASN A 164 20.55 1.36 0.62
CA ASN A 164 21.24 0.59 -0.45
C ASN A 164 20.51 0.60 -1.79
N GLY A 165 19.44 1.40 -1.95
CA GLY A 165 18.64 1.48 -3.16
C GLY A 165 17.53 0.43 -3.29
N GLY A 166 17.42 -0.50 -2.36
CA GLY A 166 16.32 -1.46 -2.30
C GLY A 166 14.96 -0.81 -2.04
N ILE A 167 13.89 -1.55 -2.22
CA ILE A 167 12.52 -1.11 -1.95
C ILE A 167 11.84 -2.05 -0.96
N ILE A 168 11.14 -1.46 0.02
CA ILE A 168 10.21 -2.15 0.91
C ILE A 168 8.78 -1.73 0.55
N VAL A 169 7.90 -2.72 0.41
CA VAL A 169 6.44 -2.50 0.27
C VAL A 169 5.74 -3.27 1.38
N VAL A 170 4.95 -2.57 2.18
CA VAL A 170 4.13 -3.14 3.25
C VAL A 170 2.67 -2.96 2.89
N ALA A 171 1.88 -4.01 2.96
CA ALA A 171 0.41 -3.95 2.85
C ALA A 171 -0.20 -4.40 4.18
N ASN A 172 -1.12 -3.60 4.71
CA ASN A 172 -1.94 -3.99 5.86
C ASN A 172 -3.39 -4.19 5.45
N TYR A 173 -4.05 -5.14 6.12
CA TYR A 173 -5.37 -5.63 5.79
C TYR A 173 -6.29 -5.60 7.00
N TYR A 174 -7.58 -5.24 6.79
CA TYR A 174 -8.57 -5.26 7.86
C TYR A 174 -9.95 -5.75 7.37
N PRO A 175 -10.60 -6.63 8.14
CA PRO A 175 -10.06 -7.45 9.22
C PRO A 175 -8.84 -8.28 8.78
N ALA A 176 -8.00 -8.68 9.75
CA ALA A 176 -6.85 -9.54 9.49
C ALA A 176 -7.31 -10.90 8.95
N GLY A 177 -6.57 -11.44 8.00
CA GLY A 177 -6.76 -12.79 7.50
C GLY A 177 -5.89 -13.82 8.20
N ASN A 178 -5.72 -14.95 7.52
CA ASN A 178 -4.85 -16.05 7.93
C ASN A 178 -5.18 -16.63 9.33
N VAL A 179 -6.48 -16.74 9.62
CA VAL A 179 -6.97 -17.31 10.88
C VAL A 179 -6.86 -18.85 10.83
N ILE A 180 -6.06 -19.40 11.73
CA ILE A 180 -5.89 -20.86 11.85
C ILE A 180 -7.25 -21.56 12.07
N GLY A 181 -7.47 -22.67 11.38
CA GLY A 181 -8.72 -23.43 11.41
C GLY A 181 -9.80 -22.95 10.42
N GLN A 182 -9.58 -21.85 9.69
CA GLN A 182 -10.53 -21.31 8.72
C GLN A 182 -10.03 -21.47 7.28
N TYR A 183 -10.98 -21.45 6.34
CA TYR A 183 -10.71 -21.39 4.90
C TYR A 183 -10.52 -19.93 4.48
N PRO A 184 -9.56 -19.62 3.57
CA PRO A 184 -9.35 -18.26 3.07
C PRO A 184 -10.55 -17.71 2.28
N TYR A 185 -11.25 -18.56 1.52
CA TYR A 185 -12.42 -18.24 0.69
C TYR A 185 -13.35 -19.43 0.53
#